data_931e14c4a0f7afb7d2900e7dd366409c
#
_entry.id   931e14c4a0f7afb7d2900e7dd366409c
#
_cell.length_a   1.000
_cell.length_b   1.000
_cell.length_c   1.000
_cell.angle_alpha   90.00
_cell.angle_beta   90.00
_cell.angle_gamma   90.00
#
_symmetry.space_group_name_H-M   'P 1'
#
loop_
_entity.id
_entity.type
_entity.pdbx_description
1 polymer ?
#
loop_
_entity_poly.entity_id
_entity_poly.type
_entity_poly.pdbx_seq_one_letter_code
_entity_poly.pdbx_strand_id
1 'polypeptide(L)' 'MKEGDLVRCNFQPRCGGWDPDRKRLMPMVHTIKNELGIIVAINQRQHYVVFPQLGYTHPLAATALEVISESG' A
#
# COMPACT_ATOMS: atom_id res chain seq x y z
N MET A 1 3.79 -13.47 -2.16
CA MET A 1 4.28 -12.17 -1.69
C MET A 1 4.73 -12.27 -0.24
N LYS A 2 5.77 -11.59 0.11
CA LYS A 2 6.30 -11.59 1.47
C LYS A 2 6.91 -10.25 1.81
N GLU A 3 7.22 -10.02 3.08
CA GLU A 3 7.89 -8.81 3.53
C GLU A 3 9.22 -8.63 2.81
N GLY A 4 9.50 -7.40 2.40
CA GLY A 4 10.70 -7.05 1.66
C GLY A 4 10.55 -7.07 0.15
N ASP A 5 9.48 -7.68 -0.37
CA ASP A 5 9.27 -7.74 -1.81
C ASP A 5 9.03 -6.35 -2.39
N LEU A 6 9.65 -6.09 -3.55
CA LEU A 6 9.35 -4.90 -4.34
C LEU A 6 8.10 -5.17 -5.18
N VAL A 7 7.12 -4.32 -5.03
CA VAL A 7 5.83 -4.48 -5.71
C VAL A 7 5.43 -3.20 -6.42
N ARG A 8 4.55 -3.34 -7.40
CA ARG A 8 3.90 -2.21 -8.04
C ARG A 8 2.41 -2.28 -7.72
N CYS A 9 1.83 -1.15 -7.31
CA CYS A 9 0.40 -1.04 -7.05
C CYS A 9 -0.35 -0.86 -8.37
N ASN A 10 -1.36 -1.68 -8.61
CA ASN A 10 -2.18 -1.58 -9.82
C ASN A 10 -3.56 -1.02 -9.54
N PHE A 11 -3.75 -0.41 -8.37
CA PHE A 11 -5.04 0.08 -7.91
C PHE A 11 -4.88 1.44 -7.25
N GLN A 12 -5.84 2.35 -7.51
CA GLN A 12 -5.88 3.65 -6.86
C GLN A 12 -7.00 3.66 -5.82
N PRO A 13 -6.66 3.62 -4.51
CA PRO A 13 -7.68 3.71 -3.47
C PRO A 13 -8.40 5.04 -3.48
N ARG A 14 -9.69 5.02 -3.12
CA ARG A 14 -10.47 6.24 -2.99
C ARG A 14 -10.30 6.90 -1.64
N CYS A 15 -9.94 6.11 -0.62
CA CYS A 15 -9.83 6.58 0.75
C CYS A 15 -8.44 6.30 1.27
N GLY A 16 -7.89 7.25 2.03
CA GLY A 16 -6.54 7.13 2.58
C GLY A 16 -6.48 6.34 3.87
N GLY A 17 -7.51 6.38 4.68
CA GLY A 17 -7.53 5.68 5.96
C GLY A 17 -8.59 6.27 6.89
N TRP A 18 -8.67 5.72 8.08
CA TRP A 18 -9.62 6.18 9.08
C TRP A 18 -9.03 7.30 9.93
N ASP A 19 -9.76 8.39 10.05
CA ASP A 19 -9.41 9.51 10.93
C ASP A 19 -10.24 9.38 12.22
N PRO A 20 -9.62 8.95 13.34
CA PRO A 20 -10.36 8.77 14.58
C PRO A 20 -10.85 10.08 15.19
N ASP A 21 -10.17 11.19 14.94
CA ASP A 21 -10.56 12.49 15.50
C ASP A 21 -11.84 13.01 14.83
N ARG A 22 -11.96 12.82 13.53
CA ARG A 22 -13.11 13.27 12.76
C ARG A 22 -14.12 12.16 12.51
N LYS A 23 -13.79 10.92 12.92
CA LYS A 23 -14.64 9.74 12.78
C LYS A 23 -15.13 9.55 11.35
N ARG A 24 -14.19 9.64 10.39
CA ARG A 24 -14.50 9.47 8.98
C ARG A 24 -13.28 8.92 8.24
N LEU A 25 -13.51 8.43 7.04
CA LEU A 25 -12.44 8.08 6.14
C LEU A 25 -11.82 9.35 5.56
N MET A 26 -10.48 9.39 5.57
CA MET A 26 -9.76 10.51 4.95
C MET A 26 -9.76 10.36 3.44
N PRO A 27 -9.77 11.48 2.69
CA PRO A 27 -9.58 11.39 1.25
C PRO A 27 -8.18 10.92 0.92
N MET A 28 -8.04 10.19 -0.18
CA MET A 28 -6.73 9.77 -0.67
C MET A 28 -6.05 10.96 -1.34
N VAL A 29 -4.91 11.38 -0.76
CA VAL A 29 -4.17 12.54 -1.27
C VAL A 29 -2.98 12.16 -2.14
N HIS A 30 -2.63 10.87 -2.18
CA HIS A 30 -1.52 10.37 -2.98
C HIS A 30 -2.03 9.54 -4.15
N THR A 31 -1.37 9.69 -5.30
CA THR A 31 -1.60 8.79 -6.42
C THR A 31 -0.59 7.65 -6.31
N ILE A 32 -1.07 6.46 -5.96
CA ILE A 32 -0.20 5.30 -5.76
C ILE A 32 -0.31 4.26 -6.87
N LYS A 33 -1.28 4.39 -7.76
CA LYS A 33 -1.40 3.49 -8.91
C LYS A 33 -0.14 3.61 -9.77
N ASN A 34 0.45 2.46 -10.11
CA ASN A 34 1.70 2.33 -10.87
C ASN A 34 2.96 2.76 -10.09
N GLU A 35 2.82 3.08 -8.82
CA GLU A 35 3.98 3.39 -7.99
C GLU A 35 4.62 2.12 -7.46
N LEU A 36 5.93 2.15 -7.30
CA LEU A 36 6.68 1.06 -6.70
C LEU A 36 6.73 1.22 -5.19
N GLY A 37 6.57 0.12 -4.47
CA GLY A 37 6.62 0.11 -3.04
C GLY A 37 7.25 -1.17 -2.53
N ILE A 38 7.45 -1.22 -1.21
CA ILE A 38 8.04 -2.37 -0.53
C ILE A 38 7.07 -2.85 0.52
N ILE A 39 6.83 -4.17 0.54
CA ILE A 39 5.98 -4.77 1.56
C ILE A 39 6.73 -4.75 2.89
N VAL A 40 6.18 -4.07 3.89
CA VAL A 40 6.80 -3.95 5.21
C VAL A 40 6.12 -4.80 6.26
N ALA A 41 4.88 -5.22 6.04
CA ALA A 41 4.16 -6.10 6.94
C ALA A 41 3.02 -6.78 6.20
N ILE A 42 2.65 -7.96 6.68
CA ILE A 42 1.49 -8.69 6.16
C ILE A 42 0.65 -9.08 7.35
N ASN A 43 -0.64 -8.74 7.30
CA ASN A 43 -1.59 -9.05 8.37
C ASN A 43 -2.88 -9.57 7.73
N GLN A 44 -3.17 -10.84 7.94
CA GLN A 44 -4.35 -11.50 7.38
C GLN A 44 -4.41 -11.31 5.87
N ARG A 45 -5.36 -10.49 5.40
CA ARG A 45 -5.60 -10.28 3.96
C ARG A 45 -4.95 -8.99 3.44
N GLN A 46 -4.26 -8.25 4.31
CA GLN A 46 -3.71 -6.95 3.93
C GLN A 46 -2.19 -6.99 3.91
N HIS A 47 -1.64 -6.35 2.90
CA HIS A 47 -0.22 -6.16 2.73
C HIS A 47 0.06 -4.68 2.91
N TYR A 48 0.85 -4.33 3.93
CA TYR A 48 1.21 -2.94 4.19
C TYR A 48 2.42 -2.59 3.33
N VAL A 49 2.21 -1.68 2.41
CA VAL A 49 3.21 -1.30 1.42
C VAL A 49 3.65 0.13 1.68
N VAL A 50 4.94 0.34 1.85
CA VAL A 50 5.53 1.68 1.94
C VAL A 50 5.93 2.13 0.54
N PHE A 51 5.60 3.37 0.23
CA PHE A 51 6.00 4.03 -1.01
C PHE A 51 7.03 5.09 -0.65
N PRO A 52 8.34 4.77 -0.71
CA PRO A 52 9.39 5.68 -0.17
C PRO A 52 9.39 7.06 -0.83
N GLN A 53 9.09 7.12 -2.11
CA GLN A 53 9.06 8.37 -2.85
C GLN A 53 7.92 9.30 -2.39
N LEU A 54 6.90 8.73 -1.74
CA LEU A 54 5.76 9.48 -1.22
C LEU A 54 5.79 9.64 0.30
N GLY A 55 6.66 8.88 0.98
CA GLY A 55 6.69 8.83 2.43
C GLY A 55 5.38 8.31 3.02
N TYR A 56 4.73 7.35 2.36
CA TYR A 56 3.37 6.92 2.67
C TYR A 56 3.29 5.39 2.70
N THR A 57 2.59 4.86 3.69
CA THR A 57 2.32 3.43 3.82
C THR A 57 0.82 3.20 3.72
N HIS A 58 0.41 2.21 2.92
CA HIS A 58 -1.00 1.93 2.70
C HIS A 58 -1.26 0.44 2.74
N PRO A 59 -2.34 -0.01 3.41
CA PRO A 59 -2.74 -1.42 3.36
C PRO A 59 -3.43 -1.73 2.04
N LEU A 60 -3.01 -2.81 1.39
CA LEU A 60 -3.54 -3.22 0.09
C LEU A 60 -3.76 -4.73 0.06
N ALA A 61 -4.77 -5.17 -0.67
CA ALA A 61 -4.97 -6.59 -0.92
C ALA A 61 -3.91 -7.09 -1.91
N ALA A 62 -3.61 -8.38 -1.85
CA ALA A 62 -2.63 -8.98 -2.77
C ALA A 62 -3.00 -8.76 -4.24
N THR A 63 -4.31 -8.76 -4.54
CA THR A 63 -4.80 -8.56 -5.90
C THR A 63 -4.50 -7.16 -6.46
N ALA A 64 -4.21 -6.21 -5.58
CA ALA A 64 -3.85 -4.85 -5.99
C ALA A 64 -2.36 -4.68 -6.22
N LEU A 65 -1.57 -5.73 -6.07
CA LEU A 65 -0.12 -5.67 -6.12
C LEU A 65 0.44 -6.64 -7.15
N GLU A 66 1.52 -6.21 -7.80
CA GLU A 66 2.29 -7.03 -8.72
C GLU A 66 3.73 -7.10 -8.22
N VAL A 67 4.23 -8.32 -8.02
CA VAL A 67 5.60 -8.50 -7.55
C VAL A 67 6.56 -8.18 -8.70
N ILE A 68 7.46 -7.22 -8.46
CA ILE A 68 8.48 -6.82 -9.43
C ILE A 68 9.79 -7.55 -9.13
N SER A 69 10.14 -7.64 -7.84
CA SER A 69 11.35 -8.34 -7.41
C SER A 69 11.12 -8.96 -6.05
N GLU A 70 11.34 -10.25 -5.93
CA GLU A 70 11.19 -10.95 -4.67
C GLU A 70 12.41 -10.73 -3.78
N SER A 71 12.13 -10.54 -2.48
CA SER A 71 13.18 -10.44 -1.48
C SER A 71 13.79 -11.79 -1.19
N GLY A 72 15.08 -11.85 -1.19
CA GLY A 72 15.86 -12.97 -0.73
C GLY A 72 15.72 -14.26 -1.43
#